data_4304e45f95cd3c5880edaf71f38289c0
#
_entry.id   4304e45f95cd3c5880edaf71f38289c0
#
_cell.length_a   1.000
_cell.length_b   1.000
_cell.length_c   1.000
_cell.angle_alpha   90.00
_cell.angle_beta   90.00
_cell.angle_gamma   90.00
#
_symmetry.space_group_name_H-M   'P 1'
#
loop_
_entity.id
_entity.type
_entity.pdbx_description
1 polymer ?
#
loop_
_entity_poly.entity_id
_entity_poly.type
_entity_poly.pdbx_seq_one_letter_code
_entity_poly.pdbx_strand_id
1 'polypeptide(L)'
;QSGMTQDKLSPKYSGRFIELLKKANVDGVITTNWDLFLEKEIFPKFVTFIGQDGLISGRSHGVAEIYKIHGCCSNPNSLVLTTKDYEAYRQKNPYLSSKLLTMFIERPVIFLGYSLTDPHITEILEDIINCFPNKSLDFLQNKLLFVEWDPSLKNAEFTDTVIHKKIPVKYVKLPTFIELFEVLSETKKRIPA
;
A
#
# COMPACT_ATOMS: atom_id res chain seq x y z
N GLN A 1 17.36 6.87 -1.08
CA GLN A 1 17.55 6.19 -2.38
C GLN A 1 17.72 4.70 -2.14
N SER A 2 16.67 3.95 -2.12
CA SER A 2 16.74 2.50 -2.27
C SER A 2 15.55 2.04 -3.11
N GLY A 3 15.51 2.49 -4.35
CA GLY A 3 14.72 1.81 -5.35
C GLY A 3 15.19 0.36 -5.43
N MET A 4 14.32 -0.62 -5.22
CA MET A 4 14.57 -1.99 -5.60
C MET A 4 14.75 -2.01 -7.13
N THR A 5 15.98 -1.84 -7.58
CA THR A 5 16.36 -2.17 -8.95
C THR A 5 16.47 -3.69 -9.04
N GLN A 6 16.11 -4.27 -10.18
CA GLN A 6 16.21 -5.71 -10.49
C GLN A 6 17.59 -6.31 -10.10
N ASP A 7 18.64 -5.49 -9.99
CA ASP A 7 20.02 -5.89 -9.68
C ASP A 7 20.26 -6.29 -8.21
N LYS A 8 19.30 -6.05 -7.29
CA LYS A 8 19.46 -6.42 -5.86
C LYS A 8 18.76 -7.72 -5.47
N LEU A 9 17.89 -8.24 -6.30
CA LEU A 9 17.32 -9.57 -6.11
C LEU A 9 18.27 -10.61 -6.68
N SER A 10 18.61 -11.67 -5.91
CA SER A 10 19.41 -12.75 -6.47
C SER A 10 18.71 -13.27 -7.74
N PRO A 11 19.43 -13.55 -8.83
CA PRO A 11 18.85 -13.95 -10.13
C PRO A 11 17.86 -15.11 -10.04
N LYS A 12 17.99 -15.94 -9.01
CA LYS A 12 17.15 -17.13 -8.78
C LYS A 12 15.72 -16.81 -8.33
N TYR A 13 15.49 -15.64 -7.70
CA TYR A 13 14.18 -15.28 -7.14
C TYR A 13 13.49 -14.15 -7.88
N SER A 14 14.22 -13.38 -8.69
CA SER A 14 13.69 -12.19 -9.36
C SER A 14 12.56 -12.52 -10.35
N GLY A 15 12.70 -13.53 -11.18
CA GLY A 15 11.68 -13.90 -12.18
C GLY A 15 10.39 -14.41 -11.55
N ARG A 16 10.48 -15.36 -10.59
CA ARG A 16 9.30 -15.92 -9.90
C ARG A 16 8.54 -14.87 -9.10
N PHE A 17 9.25 -14.00 -8.39
CA PHE A 17 8.66 -12.91 -7.64
C PHE A 17 7.80 -11.99 -8.52
N ILE A 18 8.37 -11.55 -9.66
CA ILE A 18 7.67 -10.68 -10.61
C ILE A 18 6.46 -11.40 -11.23
N GLU A 19 6.61 -12.67 -11.60
CA GLU A 19 5.49 -13.45 -12.15
C GLU A 19 4.32 -13.60 -11.17
N LEU A 20 4.62 -13.87 -9.91
CA LEU A 20 3.60 -13.99 -8.86
C LEU A 20 2.93 -12.64 -8.59
N LEU A 21 3.72 -11.56 -8.51
CA LEU A 21 3.19 -10.22 -8.32
C LEU A 21 2.28 -9.80 -9.48
N LYS A 22 2.62 -10.14 -10.72
CA LYS A 22 1.74 -9.92 -11.90
C LYS A 22 0.42 -10.68 -11.83
N LYS A 23 0.41 -11.82 -11.15
CA LYS A 23 -0.78 -12.67 -10.95
C LYS A 23 -1.55 -12.33 -9.68
N ALA A 24 -0.98 -11.49 -8.81
CA ALA A 24 -1.62 -11.13 -7.55
C ALA A 24 -3.00 -10.52 -7.79
N ASN A 25 -4.01 -11.11 -7.15
CA ASN A 25 -5.37 -10.64 -7.26
C ASN A 25 -5.63 -9.54 -6.23
N VAL A 26 -5.42 -8.31 -6.64
CA VAL A 26 -5.61 -7.10 -5.82
C VAL A 26 -6.56 -6.14 -6.54
N ASP A 27 -7.37 -5.43 -5.76
CA ASP A 27 -8.28 -4.40 -6.31
C ASP A 27 -7.54 -3.16 -6.75
N GLY A 28 -6.42 -2.83 -6.08
CA GLY A 28 -5.61 -1.67 -6.42
C GLY A 28 -4.30 -1.67 -5.65
N VAL A 29 -3.45 -0.72 -6.00
CA VAL A 29 -2.15 -0.49 -5.35
C VAL A 29 -2.01 0.97 -4.96
N ILE A 30 -1.61 1.20 -3.72
CA ILE A 30 -1.20 2.53 -3.24
C ILE A 30 0.31 2.49 -3.08
N THR A 31 1.01 3.46 -3.66
CA THR A 31 2.47 3.49 -3.63
C THR A 31 3.02 4.90 -3.42
N THR A 32 4.11 4.98 -2.65
CA THR A 32 4.94 6.18 -2.53
C THR A 32 6.10 6.20 -3.53
N ASN A 33 6.31 5.11 -4.28
CA ASN A 33 7.38 5.02 -5.26
C ASN A 33 7.11 5.89 -6.49
N TRP A 34 8.15 6.56 -6.96
CA TRP A 34 8.06 7.46 -8.10
C TRP A 34 8.33 6.81 -9.45
N ASP A 35 8.91 5.58 -9.45
CA ASP A 35 9.22 4.83 -10.67
C ASP A 35 7.96 4.39 -11.43
N LEU A 36 8.15 3.80 -12.61
CA LEU A 36 7.06 3.34 -13.49
C LEU A 36 6.91 1.81 -13.47
N PHE A 37 7.50 1.14 -12.48
CA PHE A 37 7.55 -0.32 -12.44
C PHE A 37 6.16 -0.95 -12.33
N LEU A 38 5.32 -0.45 -11.44
CA LEU A 38 3.98 -1.02 -11.24
C LEU A 38 3.11 -0.90 -12.48
N GLU A 39 3.03 0.30 -13.07
CA GLU A 39 2.17 0.59 -14.20
C GLU A 39 2.68 0.06 -15.53
N LYS A 40 4.00 -0.13 -15.69
CA LYS A 40 4.57 -0.65 -16.94
C LYS A 40 4.78 -2.16 -16.92
N GLU A 41 5.27 -2.69 -15.79
CA GLU A 41 5.74 -4.07 -15.74
C GLU A 41 4.76 -5.01 -15.03
N ILE A 42 4.08 -4.55 -13.98
CA ILE A 42 3.26 -5.43 -13.14
C ILE A 42 1.78 -5.36 -13.51
N PHE A 43 1.20 -4.17 -13.50
CA PHE A 43 -0.23 -3.94 -13.72
C PHE A 43 -0.50 -2.99 -14.89
N PRO A 44 -0.08 -3.32 -16.13
CA PRO A 44 -0.18 -2.40 -17.28
C PRO A 44 -1.63 -2.09 -17.70
N LYS A 45 -2.60 -2.81 -17.16
CA LYS A 45 -4.04 -2.57 -17.42
C LYS A 45 -4.71 -1.75 -16.32
N PHE A 46 -4.00 -1.42 -15.24
CA PHE A 46 -4.55 -0.59 -14.17
C PHE A 46 -4.49 0.89 -14.57
N VAL A 47 -5.51 1.62 -14.15
CA VAL A 47 -5.53 3.07 -14.30
C VAL A 47 -4.63 3.70 -13.23
N THR A 48 -3.71 4.55 -13.63
CA THR A 48 -2.77 5.20 -12.72
C THR A 48 -3.19 6.63 -12.42
N PHE A 49 -3.35 6.95 -11.13
CA PHE A 49 -3.61 8.28 -10.62
C PHE A 49 -2.34 8.83 -9.94
N ILE A 50 -1.87 9.98 -10.42
CA ILE A 50 -0.67 10.64 -9.88
C ILE A 50 -1.14 11.80 -9.00
N GLY A 51 -0.97 11.65 -7.69
CA GLY A 51 -1.40 12.64 -6.72
C GLY A 51 -2.90 12.94 -6.76
N GLN A 52 -3.31 14.04 -6.14
CA GLN A 52 -4.70 14.47 -6.10
C GLN A 52 -5.22 14.94 -7.46
N ASP A 53 -4.39 15.65 -8.23
CA ASP A 53 -4.80 16.20 -9.53
C ASP A 53 -5.17 15.08 -10.52
N GLY A 54 -4.43 13.96 -10.47
CA GLY A 54 -4.78 12.77 -11.25
C GLY A 54 -6.14 12.19 -10.88
N LEU A 55 -6.47 12.17 -9.58
CA LEU A 55 -7.76 11.70 -9.08
C LEU A 55 -8.92 12.61 -9.46
N ILE A 56 -8.73 13.94 -9.38
CA ILE A 56 -9.76 14.93 -9.73
C ILE A 56 -10.04 14.89 -11.23
N SER A 57 -9.00 14.77 -12.06
CA SER A 57 -9.11 14.76 -13.51
C SER A 57 -9.62 13.42 -14.07
N GLY A 58 -9.50 12.35 -13.31
CA GLY A 58 -9.86 11.00 -13.73
C GLY A 58 -11.19 10.53 -13.13
N ARG A 59 -11.61 9.34 -13.56
CA ARG A 59 -12.77 8.63 -12.98
C ARG A 59 -12.28 7.41 -12.21
N SER A 60 -12.21 7.53 -10.88
CA SER A 60 -11.86 6.41 -10.01
C SER A 60 -13.07 5.52 -9.77
N HIS A 61 -12.91 4.23 -10.02
CA HIS A 61 -13.91 3.18 -9.76
C HIS A 61 -13.53 2.31 -8.55
N GLY A 62 -12.32 2.49 -8.02
CA GLY A 62 -11.80 1.75 -6.87
C GLY A 62 -11.35 0.32 -7.18
N VAL A 63 -11.26 -0.07 -8.45
CA VAL A 63 -10.80 -1.39 -8.89
C VAL A 63 -9.89 -1.25 -10.09
N ALA A 64 -8.80 -2.04 -10.12
CA ALA A 64 -7.75 -1.99 -11.13
C ALA A 64 -7.10 -0.60 -11.24
N GLU A 65 -6.68 -0.06 -10.11
CA GLU A 65 -6.13 1.28 -9.99
C GLU A 65 -4.80 1.32 -9.24
N ILE A 66 -3.91 2.23 -9.67
CA ILE A 66 -2.65 2.54 -8.99
C ILE A 66 -2.72 3.99 -8.52
N TYR A 67 -2.50 4.20 -7.22
CA TYR A 67 -2.46 5.52 -6.60
C TYR A 67 -1.04 5.88 -6.23
N LYS A 68 -0.39 6.73 -7.01
CA LYS A 68 0.96 7.25 -6.76
C LYS A 68 0.87 8.49 -5.89
N ILE A 69 0.81 8.26 -4.58
CA ILE A 69 0.45 9.31 -3.62
C ILE A 69 1.55 10.37 -3.44
N HIS A 70 2.81 10.05 -3.69
CA HIS A 70 3.93 11.00 -3.63
C HIS A 70 4.42 11.45 -5.01
N GLY A 71 3.56 11.33 -6.02
CA GLY A 71 3.89 11.73 -7.38
C GLY A 71 4.57 10.64 -8.19
N CYS A 72 5.05 10.99 -9.37
CA CYS A 72 5.64 10.09 -10.35
C CYS A 72 6.76 10.78 -11.14
N CYS A 73 7.80 10.03 -11.48
CA CYS A 73 8.90 10.54 -12.31
C CYS A 73 8.46 10.98 -13.72
N SER A 74 7.30 10.52 -14.20
CA SER A 74 6.71 11.00 -15.46
C SER A 74 6.11 12.41 -15.36
N ASN A 75 5.86 12.90 -14.14
CA ASN A 75 5.38 14.25 -13.87
C ASN A 75 6.20 14.87 -12.72
N PRO A 76 7.34 15.51 -13.02
CA PRO A 76 8.24 16.05 -12.00
C PRO A 76 7.59 17.02 -11.01
N ASN A 77 6.56 17.76 -11.45
CA ASN A 77 5.85 18.73 -10.61
C ASN A 77 4.95 18.06 -9.56
N SER A 78 4.70 16.75 -9.68
CA SER A 78 3.90 16.00 -8.71
C SER A 78 4.71 15.43 -7.56
N LEU A 79 6.04 15.51 -7.63
CA LEU A 79 6.92 14.83 -6.68
C LEU A 79 6.89 15.49 -5.29
N VAL A 80 6.73 14.67 -4.27
CA VAL A 80 6.89 15.04 -2.86
C VAL A 80 8.29 14.63 -2.43
N LEU A 81 9.20 15.60 -2.29
CA LEU A 81 10.63 15.35 -2.13
C LEU A 81 11.22 15.95 -0.85
N THR A 82 10.71 17.10 -0.44
CA THR A 82 11.29 17.85 0.68
C THR A 82 10.42 17.76 1.93
N THR A 83 11.00 18.01 3.10
CA THR A 83 10.25 18.10 4.35
C THR A 83 9.07 19.09 4.24
N LYS A 84 9.29 20.22 3.55
CA LYS A 84 8.22 21.20 3.31
C LYS A 84 7.09 20.65 2.45
N ASP A 85 7.40 19.79 1.46
CA ASP A 85 6.38 19.14 0.65
C ASP A 85 5.55 18.19 1.51
N TYR A 86 6.20 17.44 2.41
CA TYR A 86 5.54 16.54 3.36
C TYR A 86 4.66 17.30 4.36
N GLU A 87 5.16 18.36 4.96
CA GLU A 87 4.38 19.20 5.88
C GLU A 87 3.14 19.82 5.21
N ALA A 88 3.28 20.23 3.95
CA ALA A 88 2.21 20.81 3.18
C ALA A 88 1.29 19.75 2.53
N TYR A 89 1.70 18.49 2.51
CA TYR A 89 1.05 17.42 1.75
C TYR A 89 -0.44 17.29 2.08
N ARG A 90 -0.78 17.22 3.35
CA ARG A 90 -2.15 17.04 3.82
C ARG A 90 -3.05 18.22 3.49
N GLN A 91 -2.52 19.45 3.64
CA GLN A 91 -3.26 20.67 3.30
C GLN A 91 -3.50 20.79 1.78
N LYS A 92 -2.54 20.33 0.98
CA LYS A 92 -2.62 20.39 -0.50
C LYS A 92 -3.43 19.24 -1.11
N ASN A 93 -3.61 18.12 -0.37
CA ASN A 93 -4.21 16.90 -0.91
C ASN A 93 -5.40 16.38 -0.07
N PRO A 94 -6.37 17.22 0.32
CA PRO A 94 -7.47 16.80 1.21
C PRO A 94 -8.36 15.74 0.58
N TYR A 95 -8.60 15.79 -0.73
CA TYR A 95 -9.40 14.79 -1.43
C TYR A 95 -8.70 13.43 -1.49
N LEU A 96 -7.40 13.41 -1.79
CA LEU A 96 -6.59 12.19 -1.78
C LEU A 96 -6.57 11.57 -0.38
N SER A 97 -6.35 12.37 0.67
CA SER A 97 -6.36 11.89 2.06
C SER A 97 -7.71 11.27 2.43
N SER A 98 -8.82 11.91 2.07
CA SER A 98 -10.17 11.37 2.29
C SER A 98 -10.42 10.07 1.52
N LYS A 99 -9.90 9.95 0.31
CA LYS A 99 -10.00 8.74 -0.50
C LYS A 99 -9.22 7.58 0.14
N LEU A 100 -8.00 7.82 0.61
CA LEU A 100 -7.20 6.82 1.31
C LEU A 100 -7.84 6.38 2.62
N LEU A 101 -8.36 7.32 3.40
CA LEU A 101 -9.10 7.04 4.63
C LEU A 101 -10.29 6.10 4.37
N THR A 102 -11.08 6.39 3.36
CA THR A 102 -12.22 5.55 2.95
C THR A 102 -11.77 4.15 2.58
N MET A 103 -10.71 4.02 1.76
CA MET A 103 -10.17 2.72 1.37
C MET A 103 -9.70 1.90 2.57
N PHE A 104 -9.04 2.51 3.53
CA PHE A 104 -8.51 1.81 4.71
C PHE A 104 -9.63 1.35 5.67
N ILE A 105 -10.75 2.06 5.70
CA ILE A 105 -11.93 1.68 6.48
C ILE A 105 -12.71 0.55 5.79
N GLU A 106 -12.91 0.66 4.49
CA GLU A 106 -13.81 -0.22 3.75
C GLU A 106 -13.17 -1.52 3.29
N ARG A 107 -11.86 -1.52 2.99
CA ARG A 107 -11.18 -2.64 2.33
C ARG A 107 -10.08 -3.23 3.19
N PRO A 108 -9.77 -4.53 3.02
CA PRO A 108 -8.52 -5.09 3.54
C PRO A 108 -7.31 -4.43 2.87
N VAL A 109 -6.34 -4.02 3.68
CA VAL A 109 -5.11 -3.36 3.22
C VAL A 109 -3.89 -4.15 3.69
N ILE A 110 -2.99 -4.45 2.76
CA ILE A 110 -1.71 -5.09 3.05
C ILE A 110 -0.61 -4.05 2.87
N PHE A 111 0.11 -3.77 3.93
CA PHE A 111 1.24 -2.85 3.94
C PHE A 111 2.53 -3.63 3.69
N LEU A 112 3.24 -3.31 2.60
CA LEU A 112 4.51 -3.93 2.22
C LEU A 112 5.63 -2.92 2.25
N GLY A 113 6.67 -3.18 3.05
CA GLY A 113 7.82 -2.30 3.16
C GLY A 113 7.59 -1.04 3.99
N TYR A 114 6.47 -0.96 4.70
CA TYR A 114 6.17 0.10 5.65
C TYR A 114 6.35 -0.41 7.08
N SER A 115 6.91 0.43 7.94
CA SER A 115 6.91 0.15 9.38
C SER A 115 5.65 0.70 10.03
N LEU A 116 5.32 0.18 11.22
CA LEU A 116 4.21 0.69 12.04
C LEU A 116 4.43 2.16 12.51
N THR A 117 5.65 2.67 12.35
CA THR A 117 6.05 4.04 12.72
C THR A 117 6.20 4.95 11.51
N ASP A 118 5.81 4.50 10.32
CA ASP A 118 5.84 5.34 9.11
C ASP A 118 4.89 6.53 9.29
N PRO A 119 5.36 7.78 9.15
CA PRO A 119 4.54 8.97 9.42
C PRO A 119 3.27 9.04 8.57
N HIS A 120 3.32 8.64 7.31
CA HIS A 120 2.17 8.69 6.40
C HIS A 120 1.09 7.70 6.79
N ILE A 121 1.50 6.49 7.16
CA ILE A 121 0.57 5.46 7.65
C ILE A 121 0.00 5.88 9.00
N THR A 122 0.85 6.40 9.88
CA THR A 122 0.46 6.90 11.20
C THR A 122 -0.62 7.98 11.10
N GLU A 123 -0.45 8.96 10.22
CA GLU A 123 -1.43 10.03 10.00
C GLU A 123 -2.79 9.49 9.54
N ILE A 124 -2.81 8.57 8.57
CA ILE A 124 -4.07 7.97 8.10
C ILE A 124 -4.75 7.16 9.23
N LEU A 125 -3.97 6.43 10.02
CA LEU A 125 -4.52 5.68 11.15
C LEU A 125 -5.06 6.60 12.24
N GLU A 126 -4.44 7.74 12.51
CA GLU A 126 -4.96 8.78 13.40
C GLU A 126 -6.28 9.37 12.88
N ASP A 127 -6.40 9.60 11.57
CA ASP A 127 -7.65 10.06 10.98
C ASP A 127 -8.78 9.05 11.14
N ILE A 128 -8.48 7.74 11.02
CA ILE A 128 -9.45 6.69 11.33
C ILE A 128 -9.91 6.77 12.79
N ILE A 129 -8.98 6.94 13.74
CA ILE A 129 -9.31 7.09 15.15
C ILE A 129 -10.23 8.31 15.38
N ASN A 130 -9.93 9.42 14.71
CA ASN A 130 -10.69 10.66 14.83
C ASN A 130 -12.10 10.55 14.24
N CYS A 131 -12.29 9.72 13.22
CA CYS A 131 -13.63 9.43 12.68
C CYS A 131 -14.53 8.64 13.67
N PHE A 132 -13.92 7.90 14.60
CA PHE A 132 -14.64 7.02 15.53
C PHE A 132 -14.22 7.24 16.99
N PRO A 133 -14.34 8.47 17.55
CA PRO A 133 -13.74 8.82 18.84
C PRO A 133 -14.27 7.99 20.02
N ASN A 134 -15.50 7.54 19.95
CA ASN A 134 -16.21 6.83 21.03
C ASN A 134 -16.60 5.39 20.67
N LYS A 135 -16.04 4.82 19.60
CA LYS A 135 -16.34 3.45 19.17
C LYS A 135 -15.11 2.56 19.24
N SER A 136 -15.34 1.28 19.49
CA SER A 136 -14.30 0.27 19.27
C SER A 136 -13.97 0.18 17.78
N LEU A 137 -12.69 0.00 17.49
CA LEU A 137 -12.17 -0.19 16.12
C LEU A 137 -11.98 -1.68 15.79
N ASP A 138 -12.64 -2.59 16.53
CA ASP A 138 -12.51 -4.04 16.32
C ASP A 138 -12.93 -4.49 14.92
N PHE A 139 -13.78 -3.71 14.24
CA PHE A 139 -14.12 -3.97 12.84
C PHE A 139 -12.92 -3.91 11.88
N LEU A 140 -11.79 -3.32 12.30
CA LEU A 140 -10.54 -3.27 11.55
C LEU A 140 -9.63 -4.50 11.82
N GLN A 141 -9.96 -5.35 12.78
CA GLN A 141 -9.09 -6.43 13.26
C GLN A 141 -8.52 -7.35 12.18
N ASN A 142 -9.26 -7.56 11.10
CA ASN A 142 -8.82 -8.41 9.98
C ASN A 142 -8.64 -7.63 8.67
N LYS A 143 -8.58 -6.31 8.76
CA LYS A 143 -8.48 -5.45 7.57
C LYS A 143 -7.07 -4.90 7.35
N LEU A 144 -6.29 -4.73 8.39
CA LEU A 144 -4.97 -4.12 8.30
C LEU A 144 -3.89 -5.18 8.58
N LEU A 145 -3.12 -5.52 7.55
CA LEU A 145 -2.03 -6.48 7.61
C LEU A 145 -0.72 -5.78 7.26
N PHE A 146 0.20 -5.76 8.21
CA PHE A 146 1.57 -5.29 7.99
C PHE A 146 2.49 -6.48 7.72
N VAL A 147 3.24 -6.42 6.64
CA VAL A 147 4.17 -7.48 6.25
C VAL A 147 5.59 -6.91 6.16
N GLU A 148 6.45 -7.43 7.01
CA GLU A 148 7.87 -7.14 7.05
C GLU A 148 8.67 -8.28 6.45
N TRP A 149 9.70 -7.94 5.72
CA TRP A 149 10.68 -8.91 5.22
C TRP A 149 11.81 -9.06 6.23
N ASP A 150 12.02 -10.28 6.71
CA ASP A 150 13.14 -10.65 7.58
C ASP A 150 13.82 -11.93 7.05
N PRO A 151 14.91 -11.79 6.29
CA PRO A 151 15.59 -12.94 5.69
C PRO A 151 16.30 -13.85 6.71
N SER A 152 16.39 -13.47 7.99
CA SER A 152 16.97 -14.28 9.05
C SER A 152 16.01 -15.38 9.54
N LEU A 153 14.72 -15.23 9.26
CA LEU A 153 13.69 -16.18 9.67
C LEU A 153 13.71 -17.44 8.79
N LYS A 154 13.35 -18.56 9.38
CA LYS A 154 13.11 -19.82 8.66
C LYS A 154 11.65 -20.01 8.27
N ASN A 155 10.74 -19.49 9.08
CA ASN A 155 9.29 -19.60 8.91
C ASN A 155 8.64 -18.23 9.15
N ALA A 156 7.42 -18.05 8.65
CA ALA A 156 6.61 -16.87 8.92
C ALA A 156 6.29 -16.74 10.42
N GLU A 157 6.38 -15.53 10.93
CA GLU A 157 5.97 -15.17 12.30
C GLU A 157 4.76 -14.26 12.26
N PHE A 158 3.73 -14.60 13.04
CA PHE A 158 2.47 -13.86 13.10
C PHE A 158 2.29 -13.26 14.48
N THR A 159 1.93 -11.98 14.53
CA THR A 159 1.67 -11.26 15.78
C THR A 159 0.45 -10.37 15.63
N ASP A 160 -0.50 -10.46 16.55
CA ASP A 160 -1.56 -9.48 16.67
C ASP A 160 -1.07 -8.33 17.56
N THR A 161 -1.21 -7.10 17.11
CA THR A 161 -0.79 -5.91 17.85
C THR A 161 -1.82 -4.79 17.74
N VAL A 162 -1.64 -3.75 18.52
CA VAL A 162 -2.55 -2.59 18.54
C VAL A 162 -1.74 -1.32 18.34
N ILE A 163 -2.05 -0.57 17.29
CA ILE A 163 -1.43 0.73 17.01
C ILE A 163 -2.23 1.83 17.73
N HIS A 164 -1.52 2.84 18.26
CA HIS A 164 -2.10 3.97 18.99
C HIS A 164 -3.08 3.54 20.10
N LYS A 165 -2.88 2.35 20.68
CA LYS A 165 -3.73 1.76 21.73
C LYS A 165 -5.20 1.57 21.33
N LYS A 166 -5.54 1.66 20.05
CA LYS A 166 -6.93 1.62 19.55
C LYS A 166 -7.14 0.77 18.30
N ILE A 167 -6.18 0.73 17.38
CA ILE A 167 -6.36 0.05 16.09
C ILE A 167 -5.73 -1.33 16.14
N PRO A 168 -6.52 -2.40 16.12
CA PRO A 168 -6.00 -3.75 16.01
C PRO A 168 -5.45 -3.99 14.60
N VAL A 169 -4.24 -4.51 14.50
CA VAL A 169 -3.58 -4.86 13.26
C VAL A 169 -2.94 -6.23 13.34
N LYS A 170 -2.86 -6.90 12.20
CA LYS A 170 -2.04 -8.10 12.06
C LYS A 170 -0.66 -7.71 11.55
N TYR A 171 0.36 -8.27 12.18
CA TYR A 171 1.74 -8.07 11.81
C TYR A 171 2.39 -9.40 11.48
N VAL A 172 3.01 -9.50 10.32
CA VAL A 172 3.62 -10.73 9.83
C VAL A 172 5.04 -10.43 9.38
N LYS A 173 5.99 -11.23 9.88
CA LYS A 173 7.34 -11.27 9.35
C LYS A 173 7.51 -12.46 8.44
N LEU A 174 8.03 -12.24 7.25
CA LEU A 174 8.24 -13.29 6.25
C LEU A 174 9.70 -13.39 5.84
N PRO A 175 10.26 -14.60 5.71
CA PRO A 175 11.59 -14.79 5.14
C PRO A 175 11.67 -14.38 3.66
N THR A 176 10.52 -14.40 2.97
CA THR A 176 10.36 -13.96 1.58
C THR A 176 8.92 -13.54 1.29
N PHE A 177 8.71 -12.57 0.42
CA PHE A 177 7.38 -12.20 -0.05
C PHE A 177 6.76 -13.19 -1.05
N ILE A 178 7.49 -14.22 -1.47
CA ILE A 178 6.98 -15.21 -2.43
C ILE A 178 5.72 -15.88 -1.89
N GLU A 179 5.70 -16.33 -0.65
CA GLU A 179 4.56 -16.97 0.00
C GLU A 179 3.31 -16.09 -0.01
N LEU A 180 3.49 -14.81 0.28
CA LEU A 180 2.39 -13.84 0.22
C LEU A 180 1.80 -13.72 -1.19
N PHE A 181 2.67 -13.59 -2.20
CA PHE A 181 2.20 -13.43 -3.58
C PHE A 181 1.64 -14.74 -4.16
N GLU A 182 2.09 -15.90 -3.71
CA GLU A 182 1.44 -17.19 -4.01
C GLU A 182 -0.01 -17.18 -3.53
N VAL A 183 -0.24 -16.85 -2.26
CA VAL A 183 -1.60 -16.75 -1.69
C VAL A 183 -2.44 -15.72 -2.46
N LEU A 184 -1.89 -14.53 -2.74
CA LEU A 184 -2.62 -13.50 -3.49
C LEU A 184 -2.94 -13.92 -4.93
N SER A 185 -2.07 -14.72 -5.56
CA SER A 185 -2.31 -15.23 -6.93
C SER A 185 -3.39 -16.31 -7.01
N GLU A 186 -3.58 -17.06 -5.94
CA GLU A 186 -4.58 -18.14 -5.83
C GLU A 186 -5.95 -17.64 -5.36
N THR A 187 -5.99 -16.44 -4.76
CA THR A 187 -7.24 -15.86 -4.27
C THR A 187 -8.18 -15.54 -5.42
N LYS A 188 -9.39 -16.06 -5.39
CA LYS A 188 -10.41 -15.77 -6.43
C LYS A 188 -10.96 -14.36 -6.24
N LYS A 189 -11.13 -13.62 -7.34
CA LYS A 189 -11.88 -12.36 -7.31
C LYS A 189 -13.29 -12.63 -6.80
N ARG A 190 -13.65 -12.03 -5.69
CA ARG A 190 -15.06 -11.90 -5.32
C ARG A 190 -15.62 -10.76 -6.17
N ILE A 191 -16.24 -11.12 -7.28
CA ILE A 191 -17.12 -10.19 -7.98
C ILE A 191 -18.32 -10.01 -7.03
N PRO A 192 -18.64 -8.80 -6.58
CA PRO A 192 -19.91 -8.59 -5.89
C PRO A 192 -21.02 -8.97 -6.86
N ALA A 193 -21.93 -9.84 -6.39
CA ALA A 193 -23.12 -10.23 -7.14
C ALA A 193 -24.02 -9.03 -7.35
#